data_040a7ee9471e20c8fce1249035546bab
#
_entry.id   040a7ee9471e20c8fce1249035546bab
#
_cell.length_a   1.000
_cell.length_b   1.000
_cell.length_c   1.000
_cell.angle_alpha   90.00
_cell.angle_beta   90.00
_cell.angle_gamma   90.00
#
_symmetry.space_group_name_H-M   'P 1'
#
loop_
_entity.id
_entity.type
_entity.pdbx_description
1 polymer ?
#
loop_
_entity_poly.entity_id
_entity_poly.type
_entity_poly.pdbx_seq_one_letter_code
_entity_poly.pdbx_strand_id
1 'polypeptide(L)'
;MHTKTVLITGASRGIGAALARRFAAAGCNLVLNCAHSKDTLEALAADLKNTCAVNCICCLGDIGNFSFVKEMIQTASDTFGGIDILINNAGIASIGLLTDMDIEDWNRILSTNLTSVFSTCRCAVPCMVHNKQGKIINISSVWGIVGASCEVAYSACKGGVNAFTRALAKELAPSNIQVNAIACGVIDTDMNACFSP
;
A
#
# COMPACT_ATOMS: atom_id res chain seq x y z
N MET A 1 -15.93 20.12 9.15
CA MET A 1 -14.54 19.58 9.02
C MET A 1 -14.49 18.67 7.81
N HIS A 2 -13.45 18.75 6.97
CA HIS A 2 -13.28 17.82 5.84
C HIS A 2 -12.96 16.43 6.37
N THR A 3 -13.76 15.42 5.97
CA THR A 3 -13.51 14.01 6.30
C THR A 3 -12.30 13.52 5.51
N LYS A 4 -11.27 13.03 6.17
CA LYS A 4 -10.05 12.56 5.49
C LYS A 4 -10.31 11.31 4.68
N THR A 5 -9.67 11.21 3.53
CA THR A 5 -9.70 10.05 2.65
C THR A 5 -8.39 9.27 2.73
N VAL A 6 -8.48 7.99 2.98
CA VAL A 6 -7.34 7.06 3.10
C VAL A 6 -7.39 6.03 2.00
N LEU A 7 -6.36 5.95 1.18
CA LEU A 7 -6.18 4.86 0.21
C LEU A 7 -5.24 3.80 0.80
N ILE A 8 -5.68 2.54 0.77
CA ILE A 8 -4.90 1.39 1.27
C ILE A 8 -4.79 0.35 0.17
N THR A 9 -3.58 0.06 -0.28
CA THR A 9 -3.33 -1.03 -1.24
C THR A 9 -3.18 -2.36 -0.50
N GLY A 10 -3.65 -3.47 -1.12
CA GLY A 10 -3.62 -4.79 -0.47
C GLY A 10 -4.49 -4.87 0.78
N ALA A 11 -5.69 -4.28 0.74
CA ALA A 11 -6.55 -4.08 1.90
C ALA A 11 -7.44 -5.28 2.26
N SER A 12 -7.48 -6.35 1.46
CA SER A 12 -8.45 -7.45 1.66
C SER A 12 -8.16 -8.30 2.91
N ARG A 13 -6.93 -8.34 3.40
CA ARG A 13 -6.51 -9.17 4.55
C ARG A 13 -5.30 -8.60 5.29
N GLY A 14 -4.89 -9.27 6.36
CA GLY A 14 -3.67 -8.97 7.11
C GLY A 14 -3.58 -7.52 7.57
N ILE A 15 -2.41 -6.92 7.44
CA ILE A 15 -2.10 -5.54 7.85
C ILE A 15 -3.04 -4.53 7.15
N GLY A 16 -3.30 -4.71 5.85
CA GLY A 16 -4.16 -3.80 5.10
C GLY A 16 -5.59 -3.74 5.64
N ALA A 17 -6.19 -4.90 5.96
CA ALA A 17 -7.52 -4.97 6.54
C ALA A 17 -7.56 -4.39 7.97
N ALA A 18 -6.54 -4.64 8.78
CA ALA A 18 -6.41 -4.06 10.12
C ALA A 18 -6.32 -2.53 10.07
N LEU A 19 -5.53 -1.99 9.13
CA LEU A 19 -5.45 -0.55 8.88
C LEU A 19 -6.80 0.03 8.42
N ALA A 20 -7.51 -0.65 7.49
CA ALA A 20 -8.83 -0.23 7.05
C ALA A 20 -9.80 -0.09 8.22
N ARG A 21 -9.87 -1.09 9.12
CA ARG A 21 -10.69 -1.03 10.33
C ARG A 21 -10.30 0.13 11.25
N ARG A 22 -9.00 0.35 11.44
CA ARG A 22 -8.50 1.43 12.31
C ARG A 22 -8.84 2.81 11.77
N PHE A 23 -8.70 3.05 10.46
CA PHE A 23 -9.04 4.33 9.85
C PHE A 23 -10.55 4.55 9.73
N ALA A 24 -11.34 3.49 9.50
CA ALA A 24 -12.79 3.57 9.57
C ALA A 24 -13.28 4.00 10.97
N ALA A 25 -12.74 3.37 12.03
CA ALA A 25 -13.03 3.75 13.40
C ALA A 25 -12.62 5.21 13.75
N ALA A 26 -11.70 5.79 13.00
CA ALA A 26 -11.33 7.21 13.09
C ALA A 26 -12.20 8.14 12.22
N GLY A 27 -13.25 7.62 11.56
CA GLY A 27 -14.19 8.39 10.75
C GLY A 27 -13.66 8.79 9.37
N CYS A 28 -12.65 8.08 8.83
CA CYS A 28 -12.10 8.38 7.50
C CYS A 28 -12.89 7.69 6.38
N ASN A 29 -13.02 8.35 5.23
CA ASN A 29 -13.41 7.69 3.99
C ASN A 29 -12.29 6.76 3.51
N LEU A 30 -12.64 5.63 2.91
CA LEU A 30 -11.68 4.61 2.52
C LEU A 30 -11.74 4.29 1.04
N VAL A 31 -10.56 4.19 0.42
CA VAL A 31 -10.32 3.61 -0.89
C VAL A 31 -9.53 2.33 -0.67
N LEU A 32 -10.16 1.18 -0.87
CA LEU A 32 -9.60 -0.13 -0.58
C LEU A 32 -9.27 -0.86 -1.88
N ASN A 33 -8.02 -1.27 -2.04
CA ASN A 33 -7.59 -2.03 -3.22
C ASN A 33 -7.17 -3.45 -2.86
N CYS A 34 -7.47 -4.38 -3.73
CA CYS A 34 -6.81 -5.69 -3.82
C CYS A 34 -6.75 -6.17 -5.27
N ALA A 35 -5.86 -7.14 -5.57
CA ALA A 35 -5.72 -7.68 -6.92
C ALA A 35 -6.76 -8.77 -7.25
N HIS A 36 -7.05 -9.69 -6.32
CA HIS A 36 -7.80 -10.92 -6.62
C HIS A 36 -8.97 -11.21 -5.67
N SER A 37 -8.89 -10.78 -4.40
CA SER A 37 -9.83 -11.19 -3.34
C SER A 37 -11.04 -10.24 -3.28
N LYS A 38 -11.83 -10.19 -4.36
CA LYS A 38 -12.97 -9.26 -4.49
C LYS A 38 -13.97 -9.41 -3.35
N ASP A 39 -14.48 -10.61 -3.14
CA ASP A 39 -15.54 -10.87 -2.17
C ASP A 39 -15.10 -10.52 -0.73
N THR A 40 -13.84 -10.83 -0.39
CA THR A 40 -13.27 -10.47 0.92
C THR A 40 -13.16 -8.96 1.09
N LEU A 41 -12.76 -8.24 0.03
CA LEU A 41 -12.64 -6.78 0.08
C LEU A 41 -14.01 -6.12 0.21
N GLU A 42 -14.99 -6.58 -0.56
CA GLU A 42 -16.37 -6.07 -0.54
C GLU A 42 -17.06 -6.35 0.81
N ALA A 43 -16.85 -7.55 1.38
CA ALA A 43 -17.34 -7.89 2.71
C ALA A 43 -16.75 -6.99 3.80
N LEU A 44 -15.43 -6.72 3.73
CA LEU A 44 -14.77 -5.77 4.63
C LEU A 44 -15.38 -4.37 4.48
N ALA A 45 -15.52 -3.88 3.26
CA ALA A 45 -16.09 -2.54 3.02
C ALA A 45 -17.53 -2.42 3.52
N ALA A 46 -18.36 -3.45 3.33
CA ALA A 46 -19.73 -3.49 3.81
C ALA A 46 -19.78 -3.45 5.36
N ASP A 47 -18.93 -4.26 6.03
CA ASP A 47 -18.80 -4.26 7.47
C ASP A 47 -18.40 -2.86 8.00
N LEU A 48 -17.43 -2.21 7.39
CA LEU A 48 -16.96 -0.89 7.82
C LEU A 48 -18.01 0.21 7.60
N LYS A 49 -18.77 0.15 6.51
CA LYS A 49 -19.89 1.07 6.27
C LYS A 49 -20.96 0.94 7.34
N ASN A 50 -21.27 -0.29 7.73
CA ASN A 50 -22.33 -0.57 8.71
C ASN A 50 -21.89 -0.25 10.14
N THR A 51 -20.65 -0.56 10.51
CA THR A 51 -20.17 -0.43 11.89
C THR A 51 -19.61 0.94 12.23
N CYS A 52 -19.02 1.63 11.25
CA CYS A 52 -18.35 2.92 11.46
C CYS A 52 -19.04 4.10 10.76
N ALA A 53 -20.10 3.86 9.98
CA ALA A 53 -20.83 4.87 9.21
C ALA A 53 -19.92 5.71 8.27
N VAL A 54 -18.89 5.08 7.70
CA VAL A 54 -17.94 5.71 6.77
C VAL A 54 -18.20 5.33 5.32
N ASN A 55 -17.73 6.13 4.37
CA ASN A 55 -17.81 5.78 2.97
C ASN A 55 -16.59 4.95 2.56
N CYS A 56 -16.83 3.87 1.81
CA CYS A 56 -15.80 2.99 1.28
C CYS A 56 -16.03 2.75 -0.21
N ILE A 57 -14.98 2.84 -1.02
CA ILE A 57 -14.95 2.33 -2.40
C ILE A 57 -13.94 1.20 -2.51
N CYS A 58 -14.30 0.15 -3.27
CA CYS A 58 -13.44 -0.98 -3.56
C CYS A 58 -12.90 -0.87 -4.98
N CYS A 59 -11.60 -0.98 -5.14
CA CYS A 59 -10.90 -0.94 -6.42
C CYS A 59 -10.19 -2.28 -6.63
N LEU A 60 -10.77 -3.14 -7.47
CA LEU A 60 -10.21 -4.44 -7.81
C LEU A 60 -9.28 -4.32 -9.01
N GLY A 61 -8.02 -4.64 -8.84
CA GLY A 61 -7.01 -4.64 -9.90
C GLY A 61 -5.59 -4.70 -9.39
N ASP A 62 -4.69 -5.03 -10.30
CA ASP A 62 -3.27 -5.18 -10.02
C ASP A 62 -2.61 -3.80 -9.86
N ILE A 63 -2.05 -3.57 -8.67
CA ILE A 63 -1.34 -2.35 -8.32
C ILE A 63 -0.02 -2.17 -9.10
N GLY A 64 0.50 -3.24 -9.71
CA GLY A 64 1.64 -3.20 -10.63
C GLY A 64 1.28 -2.56 -11.99
N ASN A 65 0.00 -2.48 -12.33
CA ASN A 65 -0.48 -1.87 -13.57
C ASN A 65 -0.68 -0.36 -13.38
N PHE A 66 0.17 0.46 -14.04
CA PHE A 66 0.13 1.91 -13.90
C PHE A 66 -1.20 2.53 -14.37
N SER A 67 -1.82 2.01 -15.43
CA SER A 67 -3.10 2.51 -15.93
C SER A 67 -4.21 2.29 -14.89
N PHE A 68 -4.26 1.10 -14.28
CA PHE A 68 -5.18 0.81 -13.18
C PHE A 68 -4.96 1.76 -11.98
N VAL A 69 -3.70 1.99 -11.59
CA VAL A 69 -3.38 2.92 -10.50
C VAL A 69 -3.91 4.32 -10.79
N LYS A 70 -3.72 4.80 -12.02
CA LYS A 70 -4.22 6.12 -12.45
C LYS A 70 -5.74 6.22 -12.34
N GLU A 71 -6.45 5.20 -12.82
CA GLU A 71 -7.92 5.13 -12.74
C GLU A 71 -8.40 5.07 -11.28
N MET A 72 -7.76 4.28 -10.43
CA MET A 72 -8.09 4.17 -9.01
C MET A 72 -7.91 5.52 -8.28
N ILE A 73 -6.81 6.23 -8.52
CA ILE A 73 -6.56 7.55 -7.92
C ILE A 73 -7.56 8.58 -8.45
N GLN A 74 -7.90 8.53 -9.74
CA GLN A 74 -8.92 9.40 -10.32
C GLN A 74 -10.29 9.14 -9.70
N THR A 75 -10.71 7.88 -9.57
CA THR A 75 -11.97 7.50 -8.91
C THR A 75 -12.03 8.01 -7.47
N ALA A 76 -10.93 7.92 -6.73
CA ALA A 76 -10.84 8.46 -5.37
C ALA A 76 -11.01 10.00 -5.36
N SER A 77 -10.40 10.68 -6.33
CA SER A 77 -10.49 12.14 -6.46
C SER A 77 -11.91 12.58 -6.83
N ASP A 78 -12.56 11.91 -7.76
CA ASP A 78 -13.92 12.22 -8.20
C ASP A 78 -14.95 11.96 -7.10
N THR A 79 -14.72 10.93 -6.26
CA THR A 79 -15.66 10.54 -5.22
C THR A 79 -15.47 11.34 -3.92
N PHE A 80 -14.24 11.59 -3.51
CA PHE A 80 -13.91 12.15 -2.20
C PHE A 80 -13.13 13.47 -2.26
N GLY A 81 -12.81 13.98 -3.44
CA GLY A 81 -12.04 15.22 -3.62
C GLY A 81 -10.53 15.03 -3.51
N GLY A 82 -10.03 13.80 -3.36
CA GLY A 82 -8.60 13.49 -3.29
C GLY A 82 -8.25 12.46 -2.22
N ILE A 83 -6.95 12.27 -2.02
CA ILE A 83 -6.38 11.34 -1.04
C ILE A 83 -5.55 12.14 -0.04
N ASP A 84 -5.92 12.12 1.24
CA ASP A 84 -5.15 12.74 2.32
C ASP A 84 -4.04 11.83 2.85
N ILE A 85 -4.30 10.52 2.87
CA ILE A 85 -3.38 9.51 3.39
C ILE A 85 -3.27 8.37 2.40
N LEU A 86 -2.07 8.12 1.89
CA LEU A 86 -1.74 7.00 1.03
C LEU A 86 -0.98 5.94 1.83
N ILE A 87 -1.49 4.71 1.85
CA ILE A 87 -0.83 3.57 2.49
C ILE A 87 -0.48 2.53 1.43
N ASN A 88 0.78 2.46 1.08
CA ASN A 88 1.35 1.46 0.20
C ASN A 88 1.65 0.20 1.02
N ASN A 89 0.68 -0.70 1.08
CA ASN A 89 0.77 -1.94 1.85
C ASN A 89 0.81 -3.19 0.97
N ALA A 90 0.29 -3.15 -0.25
CA ALA A 90 0.31 -4.30 -1.15
C ALA A 90 1.74 -4.87 -1.31
N GLY A 91 1.84 -6.18 -1.26
CA GLY A 91 3.12 -6.87 -1.41
C GLY A 91 2.94 -8.37 -1.53
N ILE A 92 3.90 -8.99 -2.16
CA ILE A 92 4.03 -10.44 -2.31
C ILE A 92 5.44 -10.86 -1.90
N ALA A 93 5.58 -12.07 -1.38
CA ALA A 93 6.86 -12.71 -1.11
C ALA A 93 7.00 -13.98 -1.94
N SER A 94 8.24 -14.36 -2.22
CA SER A 94 8.60 -15.63 -2.81
C SER A 94 9.85 -16.12 -2.09
N ILE A 95 9.78 -17.34 -1.54
CA ILE A 95 10.88 -17.95 -0.81
C ILE A 95 11.55 -18.96 -1.75
N GLY A 96 12.83 -18.76 -2.02
CA GLY A 96 13.61 -19.62 -2.90
C GLY A 96 15.04 -19.12 -3.08
N LEU A 97 15.93 -19.98 -3.55
CA LEU A 97 17.30 -19.59 -3.86
C LEU A 97 17.31 -18.64 -5.06
N LEU A 98 18.26 -17.72 -5.09
CA LEU A 98 18.44 -16.79 -6.22
C LEU A 98 18.63 -17.53 -7.55
N THR A 99 19.31 -18.65 -7.52
CA THR A 99 19.58 -19.49 -8.72
C THR A 99 18.34 -20.15 -9.31
N ASP A 100 17.29 -20.29 -8.52
CA ASP A 100 16.05 -20.98 -8.89
C ASP A 100 14.94 -20.00 -9.29
N MET A 101 15.19 -18.70 -9.09
CA MET A 101 14.24 -17.63 -9.43
C MET A 101 14.31 -17.32 -10.92
N ASP A 102 13.19 -17.42 -11.62
CA ASP A 102 13.09 -16.95 -13.00
C ASP A 102 12.91 -15.42 -13.09
N ILE A 103 13.07 -14.89 -14.30
CA ILE A 103 13.00 -13.46 -14.53
C ILE A 103 11.56 -12.94 -14.41
N GLU A 104 10.57 -13.75 -14.68
CA GLU A 104 9.15 -13.48 -14.58
C GLU A 104 8.76 -13.24 -13.11
N ASP A 105 9.20 -14.11 -12.21
CA ASP A 105 8.99 -13.98 -10.77
C ASP A 105 9.70 -12.75 -10.20
N TRP A 106 10.96 -12.52 -10.61
CA TRP A 106 11.66 -11.29 -10.26
C TRP A 106 10.86 -10.05 -10.65
N ASN A 107 10.42 -9.98 -11.91
CA ASN A 107 9.68 -8.84 -12.44
C ASN A 107 8.33 -8.66 -11.73
N ARG A 108 7.63 -9.73 -11.43
CA ARG A 108 6.36 -9.73 -10.69
C ARG A 108 6.54 -9.18 -9.27
N ILE A 109 7.57 -9.63 -8.56
CA ILE A 109 7.89 -9.15 -7.21
C ILE A 109 8.26 -7.67 -7.25
N LEU A 110 9.11 -7.26 -8.20
CA LEU A 110 9.52 -5.87 -8.38
C LEU A 110 8.32 -4.98 -8.71
N SER A 111 7.46 -5.41 -9.63
CA SER A 111 6.26 -4.69 -10.04
C SER A 111 5.33 -4.43 -8.85
N THR A 112 5.03 -5.48 -8.08
CA THR A 112 4.08 -5.38 -6.96
C THR A 112 4.66 -4.66 -5.75
N ASN A 113 5.94 -4.91 -5.39
CA ASN A 113 6.49 -4.44 -4.12
C ASN A 113 7.20 -3.08 -4.20
N LEU A 114 7.68 -2.68 -5.38
CA LEU A 114 8.45 -1.43 -5.54
C LEU A 114 7.85 -0.50 -6.59
N THR A 115 7.62 -0.99 -7.83
CA THR A 115 7.08 -0.16 -8.90
C THR A 115 5.69 0.39 -8.55
N SER A 116 4.86 -0.40 -7.86
CA SER A 116 3.55 0.02 -7.38
C SER A 116 3.63 1.22 -6.44
N VAL A 117 4.62 1.26 -5.55
CA VAL A 117 4.85 2.38 -4.62
C VAL A 117 5.18 3.66 -5.38
N PHE A 118 6.04 3.56 -6.39
CA PHE A 118 6.29 4.68 -7.31
C PHE A 118 4.99 5.11 -8.00
N SER A 119 4.24 4.18 -8.58
CA SER A 119 3.03 4.46 -9.35
C SER A 119 1.95 5.18 -8.54
N THR A 120 1.67 4.69 -7.33
CA THR A 120 0.69 5.31 -6.43
C THR A 120 1.13 6.69 -5.97
N CYS A 121 2.39 6.85 -5.56
CA CYS A 121 2.94 8.15 -5.19
C CYS A 121 2.91 9.12 -6.37
N ARG A 122 3.34 8.69 -7.58
CA ARG A 122 3.33 9.51 -8.79
C ARG A 122 1.95 10.07 -9.13
N CYS A 123 0.89 9.28 -8.87
CA CYS A 123 -0.48 9.69 -9.15
C CYS A 123 -1.11 10.51 -8.01
N ALA A 124 -0.80 10.22 -6.74
CA ALA A 124 -1.42 10.91 -5.60
C ALA A 124 -0.75 12.24 -5.23
N VAL A 125 0.58 12.32 -5.37
CA VAL A 125 1.39 13.49 -4.94
C VAL A 125 0.95 14.81 -5.57
N PRO A 126 0.58 14.92 -6.85
CA PRO A 126 0.19 16.22 -7.42
C PRO A 126 -0.98 16.89 -6.67
N CYS A 127 -1.99 16.13 -6.27
CA CYS A 127 -3.11 16.65 -5.49
C CYS A 127 -2.66 17.06 -4.06
N MET A 128 -1.83 16.25 -3.41
CA MET A 128 -1.28 16.55 -2.09
C MET A 128 -0.43 17.83 -2.11
N VAL A 129 0.39 18.04 -3.15
CA VAL A 129 1.20 19.25 -3.33
C VAL A 129 0.32 20.48 -3.54
N HIS A 130 -0.73 20.36 -4.36
CA HIS A 130 -1.70 21.45 -4.57
C HIS A 130 -2.36 21.86 -3.25
N ASN A 131 -2.75 20.89 -2.43
CA ASN A 131 -3.42 21.11 -1.15
C ASN A 131 -2.45 21.45 -0.01
N LYS A 132 -1.13 21.38 -0.23
CA LYS A 132 -0.06 21.55 0.78
C LYS A 132 -0.29 20.67 2.01
N GLN A 133 -0.82 19.49 1.81
CA GLN A 133 -1.13 18.53 2.86
C GLN A 133 -1.17 17.11 2.30
N GLY A 134 -0.55 16.17 3.00
CA GLY A 134 -0.59 14.76 2.65
C GLY A 134 0.25 13.90 3.59
N LYS A 135 -0.09 12.63 3.67
CA LYS A 135 0.71 11.63 4.38
C LYS A 135 0.87 10.40 3.52
N ILE A 136 2.08 9.93 3.39
CA ILE A 136 2.40 8.69 2.67
C ILE A 136 3.07 7.74 3.66
N ILE A 137 2.53 6.53 3.78
CA ILE A 137 3.05 5.47 4.64
C ILE A 137 3.33 4.26 3.76
N ASN A 138 4.59 3.86 3.71
CA ASN A 138 5.03 2.69 2.97
C ASN A 138 5.27 1.53 3.95
N ILE A 139 4.56 0.42 3.76
CA ILE A 139 4.78 -0.79 4.56
C ILE A 139 5.98 -1.53 3.98
N SER A 140 7.10 -1.37 4.68
CA SER A 140 8.38 -2.01 4.39
C SER A 140 8.55 -3.28 5.23
N SER A 141 9.77 -3.73 5.38
CA SER A 141 10.14 -4.92 6.14
C SER A 141 11.52 -4.74 6.78
N VAL A 142 11.76 -5.44 7.87
CA VAL A 142 13.09 -5.62 8.43
C VAL A 142 14.06 -6.21 7.40
N TRP A 143 13.58 -7.04 6.47
CA TRP A 143 14.37 -7.57 5.35
C TRP A 143 14.85 -6.50 4.37
N GLY A 144 14.18 -5.36 4.31
CA GLY A 144 14.67 -4.18 3.57
C GLY A 144 15.80 -3.43 4.28
N ILE A 145 16.15 -3.81 5.52
CA ILE A 145 17.24 -3.24 6.32
C ILE A 145 18.42 -4.21 6.38
N VAL A 146 18.15 -5.47 6.74
CA VAL A 146 19.21 -6.46 7.00
C VAL A 146 19.34 -7.53 5.90
N GLY A 147 18.36 -7.64 5.01
CA GLY A 147 18.26 -8.72 4.03
C GLY A 147 17.79 -10.03 4.64
N ALA A 148 17.37 -10.97 3.79
CA ALA A 148 17.03 -12.33 4.19
C ALA A 148 17.52 -13.34 3.16
N SER A 149 18.07 -14.46 3.62
CA SER A 149 18.36 -15.61 2.78
C SER A 149 17.07 -16.16 2.17
N CYS A 150 17.14 -16.60 0.94
CA CYS A 150 15.99 -17.10 0.16
C CYS A 150 14.89 -16.05 -0.15
N GLU A 151 15.10 -14.78 0.20
CA GLU A 151 14.17 -13.69 -0.10
C GLU A 151 14.88 -12.47 -0.73
N VAL A 152 15.81 -12.73 -1.66
CA VAL A 152 16.67 -11.68 -2.24
C VAL A 152 15.86 -10.62 -2.97
N ALA A 153 14.89 -11.01 -3.81
CA ALA A 153 14.05 -10.07 -4.56
C ALA A 153 13.17 -9.22 -3.64
N TYR A 154 12.56 -9.86 -2.63
CA TYR A 154 11.74 -9.16 -1.64
C TYR A 154 12.58 -8.16 -0.83
N SER A 155 13.76 -8.59 -0.35
CA SER A 155 14.70 -7.74 0.39
C SER A 155 15.16 -6.54 -0.46
N ALA A 156 15.49 -6.77 -1.74
CA ALA A 156 15.85 -5.70 -2.66
C ALA A 156 14.71 -4.69 -2.85
N CYS A 157 13.47 -5.16 -3.04
CA CYS A 157 12.30 -4.28 -3.14
C CYS A 157 12.09 -3.45 -1.87
N LYS A 158 12.12 -4.08 -0.70
CA LYS A 158 11.88 -3.38 0.58
C LYS A 158 13.02 -2.42 0.93
N GLY A 159 14.26 -2.76 0.57
CA GLY A 159 15.41 -1.83 0.61
C GLY A 159 15.21 -0.63 -0.32
N GLY A 160 14.73 -0.88 -1.54
CA GLY A 160 14.33 0.15 -2.50
C GLY A 160 13.22 1.07 -1.97
N VAL A 161 12.17 0.51 -1.35
CA VAL A 161 11.10 1.27 -0.69
C VAL A 161 11.65 2.16 0.42
N ASN A 162 12.60 1.68 1.24
CA ASN A 162 13.23 2.48 2.29
C ASN A 162 14.03 3.66 1.71
N ALA A 163 14.78 3.45 0.63
CA ALA A 163 15.52 4.50 -0.06
C ALA A 163 14.58 5.51 -0.73
N PHE A 164 13.55 5.02 -1.45
CA PHE A 164 12.51 5.82 -2.08
C PHE A 164 11.81 6.72 -1.06
N THR A 165 11.43 6.17 0.09
CA THR A 165 10.76 6.91 1.17
C THR A 165 11.62 8.08 1.65
N ARG A 166 12.91 7.84 1.92
CA ARG A 166 13.84 8.89 2.38
C ARG A 166 14.03 10.00 1.35
N ALA A 167 14.13 9.64 0.07
CA ALA A 167 14.28 10.61 -1.01
C ALA A 167 13.01 11.45 -1.19
N LEU A 168 11.85 10.80 -1.28
CA LEU A 168 10.56 11.46 -1.47
C LEU A 168 10.17 12.34 -0.27
N ALA A 169 10.53 11.94 0.95
CA ALA A 169 10.31 12.75 2.15
C ALA A 169 11.04 14.10 2.06
N LYS A 170 12.29 14.10 1.59
CA LYS A 170 13.07 15.33 1.40
C LYS A 170 12.48 16.22 0.29
N GLU A 171 12.06 15.60 -0.82
CA GLU A 171 11.47 16.30 -1.96
C GLU A 171 10.14 16.98 -1.61
N LEU A 172 9.30 16.32 -0.80
CA LEU A 172 7.96 16.78 -0.47
C LEU A 172 7.85 17.58 0.83
N ALA A 173 8.92 17.66 1.63
CA ALA A 173 8.93 18.43 2.87
C ALA A 173 8.53 19.90 2.69
N PRO A 174 8.98 20.65 1.65
CA PRO A 174 8.56 22.03 1.42
C PRO A 174 7.05 22.18 1.15
N SER A 175 6.38 21.10 0.73
CA SER A 175 4.94 21.05 0.46
C SER A 175 4.11 20.57 1.66
N ASN A 176 4.72 20.43 2.85
CA ASN A 176 4.07 19.93 4.07
C ASN A 176 3.49 18.51 3.90
N ILE A 177 4.15 17.65 3.14
CA ILE A 177 3.77 16.26 2.95
C ILE A 177 4.75 15.37 3.70
N GLN A 178 4.23 14.49 4.54
CA GLN A 178 5.02 13.55 5.34
C GLN A 178 5.10 12.20 4.62
N VAL A 179 6.31 11.68 4.45
CA VAL A 179 6.54 10.37 3.83
C VAL A 179 7.36 9.52 4.78
N ASN A 180 6.80 8.40 5.21
CA ASN A 180 7.42 7.49 6.18
C ASN A 180 7.31 6.04 5.73
N ALA A 181 8.23 5.20 6.20
CA ALA A 181 8.15 3.74 6.04
C ALA A 181 8.07 3.08 7.41
N ILE A 182 7.32 1.98 7.48
CA ILE A 182 7.27 1.10 8.65
C ILE A 182 7.93 -0.22 8.27
N ALA A 183 9.10 -0.48 8.81
CA ALA A 183 9.84 -1.73 8.59
C ALA A 183 9.34 -2.79 9.58
N CYS A 184 8.30 -3.51 9.18
CA CYS A 184 7.71 -4.56 10.01
C CYS A 184 8.68 -5.74 10.20
N GLY A 185 8.65 -6.35 11.38
CA GLY A 185 9.18 -7.69 11.62
C GLY A 185 8.22 -8.75 11.11
N VAL A 186 8.27 -9.94 11.69
CA VAL A 186 7.31 -11.02 11.41
C VAL A 186 5.98 -10.69 12.07
N ILE A 187 4.97 -10.45 11.26
CA ILE A 187 3.59 -10.18 11.73
C ILE A 187 2.75 -11.41 11.41
N ASP A 188 1.97 -11.86 12.38
CA ASP A 188 1.06 -13.00 12.23
C ASP A 188 -0.05 -12.66 11.22
N THR A 189 0.15 -13.12 9.99
CA THR A 189 -0.73 -12.92 8.84
C THR A 189 -0.62 -14.11 7.90
N ASP A 190 -1.56 -14.24 6.97
CA ASP A 190 -1.54 -15.30 5.94
C ASP A 190 -0.22 -15.34 5.15
N MET A 191 0.46 -14.21 4.98
CA MET A 191 1.75 -14.14 4.28
C MET A 191 2.84 -14.92 5.01
N ASN A 192 2.74 -15.01 6.33
CA ASN A 192 3.72 -15.67 7.19
C ASN A 192 3.25 -17.05 7.70
N ALA A 193 2.12 -17.56 7.21
CA ALA A 193 1.56 -18.85 7.64
C ALA A 193 2.48 -20.05 7.34
N CYS A 194 3.48 -19.88 6.47
CA CYS A 194 4.50 -20.91 6.18
C CYS A 194 5.58 -21.00 7.27
N PHE A 195 5.71 -20.02 8.14
CA PHE A 195 6.64 -20.05 9.27
C PHE A 195 5.90 -20.63 10.48
N SER A 196 6.28 -21.84 10.92
CA SER A 196 5.77 -22.38 12.19
C SER A 196 6.16 -21.48 13.36
N PRO A 197 5.28 -21.40 14.38
CA PRO A 197 5.66 -20.74 15.62
C PRO A 197 6.83 -21.44 16.31
#